data_9fb5c776efb2b2298d7d11d3911cbdc1
#
_entry.id   9fb5c776efb2b2298d7d11d3911cbdc1
#
_cell.length_a   1.000
_cell.length_b   1.000
_cell.length_c   1.000
_cell.angle_alpha   90.00
_cell.angle_beta   90.00
_cell.angle_gamma   90.00
#
_symmetry.space_group_name_H-M   'P 1'
#
loop_
_entity.id
_entity.type
_entity.pdbx_description
1 polymer ?
#
loop_
_entity_poly.entity_id
_entity_poly.type
_entity_poly.pdbx_seq_one_letter_code
_entity_poly.pdbx_strand_id
1 'polypeptide(L)'
;MTILVTGGTGLVGSRLLQRFVDTGVDCRALVRPGKEVPVGVMRVEGDLLDPTTLRPALEGVSAIVHLAAVFRTQNDDDIWRANLDGTKNLIAAAKLYAPEARFVMASTGLVYDANATHPGLEEDATHPTLAYPASKNAAESELRGSGLNWSILRLAFVYGDGDGHLASVPPIVERFKWHPAKTFSLVHQRDVARAVELALTGAMDGLVVNICDDAPASLYEMASLVGSSIEASAEPLSDPWMGRMNGARLRGLGFQPTVPTVYQAARQGIL
;
A
#
# COMPACT_ATOMS: atom_id res chain seq x y z
N MET A 1 -3.33 -4.10 23.27
CA MET A 1 -3.93 -3.63 21.98
C MET A 1 -3.63 -4.68 20.93
N THR A 2 -4.64 -5.42 20.45
CA THR A 2 -4.45 -6.44 19.43
C THR A 2 -4.78 -5.88 18.05
N ILE A 3 -3.87 -6.04 17.10
CA ILE A 3 -4.02 -5.52 15.73
C ILE A 3 -4.30 -6.68 14.78
N LEU A 4 -5.37 -6.59 13.98
CA LEU A 4 -5.58 -7.50 12.85
C LEU A 4 -4.84 -6.98 11.62
N VAL A 5 -4.05 -7.84 10.98
CA VAL A 5 -3.42 -7.55 9.69
C VAL A 5 -3.99 -8.50 8.63
N THR A 6 -4.50 -7.95 7.52
CA THR A 6 -4.82 -8.71 6.33
C THR A 6 -3.76 -8.49 5.27
N GLY A 7 -3.52 -9.46 4.39
CA GLY A 7 -2.40 -9.38 3.45
C GLY A 7 -1.02 -9.60 4.09
N GLY A 8 -0.99 -10.17 5.29
CA GLY A 8 0.23 -10.42 6.06
C GLY A 8 1.26 -11.34 5.40
N THR A 9 0.90 -12.06 4.35
CA THR A 9 1.80 -12.91 3.55
C THR A 9 2.37 -12.22 2.31
N GLY A 10 1.96 -10.97 2.06
CA GLY A 10 2.49 -10.15 0.95
C GLY A 10 3.80 -9.45 1.30
N LEU A 11 4.40 -8.76 0.31
CA LEU A 11 5.70 -8.08 0.48
C LEU A 11 5.69 -7.05 1.62
N VAL A 12 4.67 -6.21 1.70
CA VAL A 12 4.53 -5.21 2.77
C VAL A 12 4.10 -5.86 4.07
N GLY A 13 3.10 -6.74 4.02
CA GLY A 13 2.49 -7.30 5.21
C GLY A 13 3.41 -8.19 6.01
N SER A 14 4.24 -9.03 5.36
CA SER A 14 5.20 -9.89 6.06
C SER A 14 6.26 -9.09 6.82
N ARG A 15 6.75 -8.00 6.26
CA ARG A 15 7.71 -7.09 6.89
C ARG A 15 7.09 -6.30 8.04
N LEU A 16 5.84 -5.85 7.86
CA LEU A 16 5.10 -5.19 8.93
C LEU A 16 4.85 -6.14 10.11
N LEU A 17 4.43 -7.38 9.85
CA LEU A 17 4.21 -8.38 10.88
C LEU A 17 5.50 -8.70 11.63
N GLN A 18 6.63 -8.88 10.92
CA GLN A 18 7.93 -9.09 11.55
C GLN A 18 8.29 -7.91 12.45
N ARG A 19 8.12 -6.68 11.99
CA ARG A 19 8.36 -5.48 12.80
C ARG A 19 7.47 -5.43 14.03
N PHE A 20 6.20 -5.80 13.94
CA PHE A 20 5.32 -5.87 15.10
C PHE A 20 5.81 -6.89 16.14
N VAL A 21 6.28 -8.06 15.69
CA VAL A 21 6.89 -9.04 16.58
C VAL A 21 8.15 -8.46 17.24
N ASP A 22 9.05 -7.86 16.47
CA ASP A 22 10.34 -7.31 16.95
C ASP A 22 10.12 -6.17 17.98
N THR A 23 9.00 -5.45 17.88
CA THR A 23 8.65 -4.34 18.78
C THR A 23 7.65 -4.73 19.88
N GLY A 24 7.26 -6.01 19.97
CA GLY A 24 6.35 -6.51 21.00
C GLY A 24 4.89 -6.08 20.84
N VAL A 25 4.48 -5.73 19.62
CA VAL A 25 3.09 -5.38 19.29
C VAL A 25 2.28 -6.66 19.12
N ASP A 26 1.22 -6.82 19.93
CA ASP A 26 0.29 -7.95 19.81
C ASP A 26 -0.50 -7.86 18.50
N CYS A 27 -0.34 -8.85 17.63
CA CYS A 27 -0.98 -8.87 16.34
C CYS A 27 -1.44 -10.27 15.92
N ARG A 28 -2.48 -10.28 15.12
CA ARG A 28 -2.97 -11.47 14.42
C ARG A 28 -3.05 -11.21 12.91
N ALA A 29 -2.87 -12.25 12.13
CA ALA A 29 -2.97 -12.17 10.67
C ALA A 29 -4.11 -13.05 10.16
N LEU A 30 -5.02 -12.45 9.37
CA LEU A 30 -5.98 -13.21 8.58
C LEU A 30 -5.26 -13.76 7.35
N VAL A 31 -5.23 -15.07 7.24
CA VAL A 31 -4.53 -15.77 6.16
C VAL A 31 -5.39 -16.88 5.57
N ARG A 32 -5.25 -17.10 4.27
CA ARG A 32 -5.87 -18.26 3.60
C ARG A 32 -5.20 -19.56 4.07
N PRO A 33 -5.93 -20.70 4.02
CA PRO A 33 -5.37 -22.00 4.40
C PRO A 33 -4.00 -22.27 3.77
N GLY A 34 -3.09 -22.86 4.54
CA GLY A 34 -1.74 -23.22 4.08
C GLY A 34 -0.76 -22.07 3.94
N LYS A 35 -1.11 -20.85 4.36
CA LYS A 35 -0.18 -19.71 4.38
C LYS A 35 0.46 -19.55 5.75
N GLU A 36 1.76 -19.25 5.77
CA GLU A 36 2.54 -19.04 6.98
C GLU A 36 2.74 -17.55 7.27
N VAL A 37 2.96 -17.24 8.53
CA VAL A 37 3.27 -15.89 9.04
C VAL A 37 4.47 -15.96 9.97
N PRO A 38 5.14 -14.84 10.29
CA PRO A 38 6.25 -14.83 11.23
C PRO A 38 5.89 -15.45 12.58
N VAL A 39 6.87 -16.12 13.19
CA VAL A 39 6.73 -16.69 14.56
C VAL A 39 6.42 -15.56 15.54
N GLY A 40 5.43 -15.75 16.40
CA GLY A 40 4.94 -14.73 17.33
C GLY A 40 3.68 -14.02 16.87
N VAL A 41 3.26 -14.17 15.60
CA VAL A 41 1.99 -13.66 15.07
C VAL A 41 0.90 -14.72 15.27
N MET A 42 -0.24 -14.33 15.84
CA MET A 42 -1.40 -15.22 15.92
C MET A 42 -1.99 -15.40 14.51
N ARG A 43 -1.94 -16.63 13.99
CA ARG A 43 -2.51 -16.98 12.70
C ARG A 43 -4.01 -17.27 12.85
N VAL A 44 -4.86 -16.61 12.06
CA VAL A 44 -6.29 -16.90 11.95
C VAL A 44 -6.61 -17.25 10.50
N GLU A 45 -7.12 -18.45 10.27
CA GLU A 45 -7.51 -18.87 8.92
C GLU A 45 -8.85 -18.24 8.51
N GLY A 46 -8.90 -17.72 7.28
CA GLY A 46 -10.11 -17.19 6.67
C GLY A 46 -9.84 -16.56 5.32
N ASP A 47 -10.91 -16.20 4.65
CA ASP A 47 -10.88 -15.56 3.33
C ASP A 47 -11.78 -14.32 3.34
N LEU A 48 -11.25 -13.19 2.84
CA LEU A 48 -12.03 -11.95 2.68
C LEU A 48 -13.26 -12.14 1.77
N LEU A 49 -13.22 -13.11 0.88
CA LEU A 49 -14.34 -13.46 0.01
C LEU A 49 -15.37 -14.38 0.66
N ASP A 50 -15.07 -14.90 1.85
CA ASP A 50 -16.01 -15.68 2.68
C ASP A 50 -16.26 -14.98 4.01
N PRO A 51 -17.32 -14.15 4.12
CA PRO A 51 -17.62 -13.38 5.33
C PRO A 51 -17.80 -14.25 6.58
N THR A 52 -18.20 -15.52 6.43
CA THR A 52 -18.44 -16.44 7.56
C THR A 52 -17.15 -16.75 8.33
N THR A 53 -15.99 -16.59 7.69
CA THR A 53 -14.67 -16.87 8.26
C THR A 53 -14.04 -15.69 9.00
N LEU A 54 -14.64 -14.48 8.92
CA LEU A 54 -13.98 -13.24 9.39
C LEU A 54 -14.14 -12.98 10.88
N ARG A 55 -15.20 -13.50 11.51
CA ARG A 55 -15.50 -13.22 12.92
C ARG A 55 -14.33 -13.54 13.87
N PRO A 56 -13.69 -14.72 13.83
CA PRO A 56 -12.59 -15.03 14.76
C PRO A 56 -11.38 -14.09 14.62
N ALA A 57 -11.18 -13.51 13.44
CA ALA A 57 -10.10 -12.56 13.20
C ALA A 57 -10.39 -11.19 13.82
N LEU A 58 -11.65 -10.79 13.95
CA LEU A 58 -12.08 -9.45 14.35
C LEU A 58 -12.43 -9.32 15.82
N GLU A 59 -12.88 -10.40 16.49
CA GLU A 59 -13.28 -10.32 17.90
C GLU A 59 -12.12 -9.85 18.80
N GLY A 60 -12.35 -8.78 19.56
CA GLY A 60 -11.41 -8.23 20.54
C GLY A 60 -10.21 -7.48 19.93
N VAL A 61 -10.23 -7.14 18.62
CA VAL A 61 -9.20 -6.28 18.03
C VAL A 61 -9.52 -4.81 18.25
N SER A 62 -8.48 -4.02 18.45
CA SER A 62 -8.56 -2.56 18.61
C SER A 62 -8.17 -1.80 17.33
N ALA A 63 -7.55 -2.50 16.37
CA ALA A 63 -7.24 -1.93 15.07
C ALA A 63 -7.17 -3.00 13.98
N ILE A 64 -7.43 -2.59 12.74
CA ILE A 64 -7.35 -3.39 11.52
C ILE A 64 -6.39 -2.70 10.57
N VAL A 65 -5.36 -3.40 10.12
CA VAL A 65 -4.46 -2.95 9.06
C VAL A 65 -4.73 -3.78 7.81
N HIS A 66 -5.42 -3.18 6.84
CA HIS A 66 -5.85 -3.84 5.63
C HIS A 66 -4.87 -3.62 4.49
N LEU A 67 -3.96 -4.59 4.27
CA LEU A 67 -2.95 -4.58 3.21
C LEU A 67 -3.27 -5.59 2.09
N ALA A 68 -4.30 -6.42 2.26
CA ALA A 68 -4.65 -7.41 1.26
C ALA A 68 -5.07 -6.74 -0.05
N ALA A 69 -4.42 -7.13 -1.15
CA ALA A 69 -4.76 -6.68 -2.49
C ALA A 69 -4.26 -7.69 -3.53
N VAL A 70 -4.92 -7.71 -4.68
CA VAL A 70 -4.50 -8.42 -5.89
C VAL A 70 -4.23 -7.38 -6.97
N PHE A 71 -3.04 -7.44 -7.60
CA PHE A 71 -2.65 -6.51 -8.68
C PHE A 71 -1.74 -7.17 -9.73
N ARG A 72 -1.21 -8.38 -9.48
CA ARG A 72 -0.30 -9.08 -10.41
C ARG A 72 -1.00 -10.22 -11.15
N THR A 73 -2.22 -9.97 -11.63
CA THR A 73 -2.98 -10.89 -12.50
C THR A 73 -3.39 -10.17 -13.78
N GLN A 74 -3.74 -10.94 -14.81
CA GLN A 74 -4.32 -10.44 -16.06
C GLN A 74 -5.84 -10.49 -16.05
N ASN A 75 -6.45 -11.03 -14.99
CA ASN A 75 -7.89 -11.13 -14.84
C ASN A 75 -8.41 -9.97 -13.98
N ASP A 76 -9.05 -9.02 -14.61
CA ASP A 76 -9.61 -7.85 -13.95
C ASP A 76 -10.71 -8.21 -12.93
N ASP A 77 -11.50 -9.26 -13.19
CA ASP A 77 -12.53 -9.72 -12.26
C ASP A 77 -11.93 -10.20 -10.93
N ASP A 78 -10.78 -10.87 -10.96
CA ASP A 78 -10.09 -11.29 -9.74
C ASP A 78 -9.58 -10.08 -8.95
N ILE A 79 -9.15 -9.02 -9.66
CA ILE A 79 -8.74 -7.76 -9.05
C ILE A 79 -9.92 -7.10 -8.34
N TRP A 80 -11.05 -6.95 -9.02
CA TRP A 80 -12.25 -6.34 -8.45
C TRP A 80 -12.80 -7.14 -7.27
N ARG A 81 -12.93 -8.46 -7.41
CA ARG A 81 -13.39 -9.32 -6.33
C ARG A 81 -12.52 -9.22 -5.08
N ALA A 82 -11.20 -9.35 -5.24
CA ALA A 82 -10.30 -9.30 -4.09
C ALA A 82 -10.25 -7.92 -3.43
N ASN A 83 -10.14 -6.85 -4.23
CA ASN A 83 -9.86 -5.51 -3.71
C ASN A 83 -11.14 -4.76 -3.28
N LEU A 84 -12.25 -4.95 -3.98
CA LEU A 84 -13.50 -4.29 -3.63
C LEU A 84 -14.40 -5.20 -2.78
N ASP A 85 -14.78 -6.38 -3.28
CA ASP A 85 -15.74 -7.22 -2.55
C ASP A 85 -15.12 -7.75 -1.25
N GLY A 86 -13.85 -8.15 -1.27
CA GLY A 86 -13.12 -8.54 -0.05
C GLY A 86 -13.04 -7.41 0.98
N THR A 87 -12.83 -6.15 0.53
CA THR A 87 -12.83 -4.98 1.42
C THR A 87 -14.23 -4.69 1.98
N LYS A 88 -15.29 -4.78 1.15
CA LYS A 88 -16.68 -4.62 1.61
C LYS A 88 -17.05 -5.64 2.67
N ASN A 89 -16.67 -6.90 2.49
CA ASN A 89 -16.90 -7.96 3.45
C ASN A 89 -16.16 -7.68 4.77
N LEU A 90 -14.90 -7.23 4.70
CA LEU A 90 -14.13 -6.88 5.90
C LEU A 90 -14.74 -5.68 6.64
N ILE A 91 -15.18 -4.64 5.94
CA ILE A 91 -15.87 -3.48 6.51
C ILE A 91 -17.17 -3.92 7.20
N ALA A 92 -18.00 -4.73 6.53
CA ALA A 92 -19.24 -5.23 7.10
C ALA A 92 -19.00 -6.06 8.36
N ALA A 93 -18.01 -6.94 8.34
CA ALA A 93 -17.63 -7.76 9.50
C ALA A 93 -17.03 -6.89 10.63
N ALA A 94 -16.23 -5.88 10.31
CA ALA A 94 -15.68 -4.96 11.31
C ALA A 94 -16.79 -4.19 12.05
N LYS A 95 -17.81 -3.72 11.33
CA LYS A 95 -18.99 -3.06 11.93
C LYS A 95 -19.74 -3.95 12.93
N LEU A 96 -19.72 -5.27 12.73
CA LEU A 96 -20.42 -6.23 13.59
C LEU A 96 -19.57 -6.67 14.78
N TYR A 97 -18.28 -6.90 14.58
CA TYR A 97 -17.43 -7.60 15.56
C TYR A 97 -16.35 -6.73 16.18
N ALA A 98 -16.04 -5.57 15.59
CA ALA A 98 -15.03 -4.64 16.07
C ALA A 98 -15.38 -3.18 15.69
N PRO A 99 -16.60 -2.66 16.04
CA PRO A 99 -17.08 -1.36 15.58
C PRO A 99 -16.22 -0.18 16.03
N GLU A 100 -15.52 -0.31 17.15
CA GLU A 100 -14.63 0.71 17.71
C GLU A 100 -13.18 0.59 17.21
N ALA A 101 -12.87 -0.44 16.40
CA ALA A 101 -11.51 -0.64 15.91
C ALA A 101 -11.15 0.42 14.85
N ARG A 102 -9.93 0.95 14.97
CA ARG A 102 -9.36 1.82 13.92
C ARG A 102 -9.08 1.01 12.66
N PHE A 103 -9.57 1.47 11.52
CA PHE A 103 -9.39 0.79 10.23
C PHE A 103 -8.38 1.54 9.36
N VAL A 104 -7.15 1.03 9.29
CA VAL A 104 -6.07 1.57 8.44
C VAL A 104 -6.02 0.78 7.15
N MET A 105 -6.31 1.41 6.01
CA MET A 105 -6.31 0.75 4.70
C MET A 105 -5.16 1.25 3.82
N ALA A 106 -4.36 0.32 3.30
CA ALA A 106 -3.44 0.64 2.22
C ALA A 106 -4.19 0.80 0.89
N SER A 107 -4.00 1.94 0.26
CA SER A 107 -4.40 2.27 -1.11
C SER A 107 -3.15 2.52 -1.96
N THR A 108 -3.28 3.20 -3.08
CA THR A 108 -2.20 3.41 -4.04
C THR A 108 -2.21 4.83 -4.62
N GLY A 109 -1.02 5.36 -4.90
CA GLY A 109 -0.88 6.61 -5.65
C GLY A 109 -1.31 6.52 -7.11
N LEU A 110 -1.53 5.32 -7.64
CA LEU A 110 -2.03 5.13 -9.00
C LEU A 110 -3.51 5.52 -9.17
N VAL A 111 -4.20 5.93 -8.11
CA VAL A 111 -5.56 6.47 -8.20
C VAL A 111 -5.61 7.85 -8.83
N TYR A 112 -4.50 8.58 -8.85
CA TYR A 112 -4.42 9.92 -9.43
C TYR A 112 -4.44 9.89 -10.95
N ASP A 113 -5.00 10.95 -11.56
CA ASP A 113 -5.13 11.07 -12.99
C ASP A 113 -3.77 11.14 -13.71
N ALA A 114 -3.67 10.42 -14.83
CA ALA A 114 -2.52 10.49 -15.70
C ALA A 114 -2.30 11.88 -16.33
N ASN A 115 -3.39 12.65 -16.49
CA ASN A 115 -3.38 14.01 -17.08
C ASN A 115 -3.20 15.11 -16.03
N ALA A 116 -2.77 14.78 -14.81
CA ALA A 116 -2.50 15.76 -13.77
C ALA A 116 -1.45 16.79 -14.22
N THR A 117 -1.56 18.02 -13.70
CA THR A 117 -0.63 19.12 -13.98
C THR A 117 0.35 19.38 -12.83
N HIS A 118 0.29 18.56 -11.79
CA HIS A 118 1.12 18.60 -10.56
C HIS A 118 1.18 17.21 -9.91
N PRO A 119 2.10 16.97 -8.97
CA PRO A 119 2.08 15.74 -8.17
C PRO A 119 0.75 15.59 -7.43
N GLY A 120 0.18 14.37 -7.43
CA GLY A 120 -1.14 14.10 -6.84
C GLY A 120 -1.26 14.59 -5.39
N LEU A 121 -2.28 15.39 -5.13
CA LEU A 121 -2.70 15.84 -3.80
C LEU A 121 -3.84 14.95 -3.30
N GLU A 122 -3.98 14.81 -1.99
CA GLU A 122 -5.01 13.95 -1.41
C GLU A 122 -6.43 14.42 -1.71
N GLU A 123 -6.60 15.71 -2.01
CA GLU A 123 -7.87 16.35 -2.38
C GLU A 123 -8.21 16.22 -3.85
N ASP A 124 -7.26 15.83 -4.69
CA ASP A 124 -7.51 15.72 -6.13
C ASP A 124 -8.58 14.69 -6.44
N ALA A 125 -9.38 15.00 -7.46
CA ALA A 125 -10.30 14.03 -8.03
C ALA A 125 -9.52 12.83 -8.59
N THR A 126 -10.09 11.64 -8.42
CA THR A 126 -9.46 10.39 -8.82
C THR A 126 -10.33 9.66 -9.83
N HIS A 127 -9.82 9.44 -11.05
CA HIS A 127 -10.51 8.75 -12.14
C HIS A 127 -9.63 7.66 -12.76
N PRO A 128 -9.16 6.68 -11.98
CA PRO A 128 -8.29 5.64 -12.50
C PRO A 128 -9.03 4.73 -13.49
N THR A 129 -8.39 4.40 -14.60
CA THR A 129 -8.95 3.57 -15.67
C THR A 129 -8.52 2.10 -15.62
N LEU A 130 -7.39 1.80 -14.98
CA LEU A 130 -6.91 0.43 -14.82
C LEU A 130 -7.64 -0.26 -13.65
N ALA A 131 -7.93 -1.55 -13.77
CA ALA A 131 -8.70 -2.33 -12.79
C ALA A 131 -8.13 -2.23 -11.36
N TYR A 132 -6.80 -2.32 -11.19
CA TYR A 132 -6.20 -2.26 -9.87
C TYR A 132 -6.45 -0.91 -9.15
N PRO A 133 -6.03 0.24 -9.67
CA PRO A 133 -6.29 1.50 -8.98
C PRO A 133 -7.79 1.84 -8.92
N ALA A 134 -8.59 1.45 -9.91
CA ALA A 134 -10.04 1.67 -9.88
C ALA A 134 -10.72 0.89 -8.76
N SER A 135 -10.36 -0.39 -8.57
CA SER A 135 -10.87 -1.20 -7.46
C SER A 135 -10.44 -0.66 -6.09
N LYS A 136 -9.20 -0.14 -5.96
CA LYS A 136 -8.73 0.51 -4.73
C LYS A 136 -9.47 1.81 -4.46
N ASN A 137 -9.71 2.63 -5.49
CA ASN A 137 -10.48 3.87 -5.36
C ASN A 137 -11.94 3.61 -4.93
N ALA A 138 -12.56 2.57 -5.49
CA ALA A 138 -13.90 2.14 -5.06
C ALA A 138 -13.89 1.66 -3.60
N ALA A 139 -12.88 0.90 -3.18
CA ALA A 139 -12.71 0.46 -1.79
C ALA A 139 -12.48 1.63 -0.82
N GLU A 140 -11.73 2.68 -1.23
CA GLU A 140 -11.62 3.92 -0.45
C GLU A 140 -12.99 4.55 -0.20
N SER A 141 -13.85 4.60 -1.20
CA SER A 141 -15.19 5.18 -1.09
C SER A 141 -16.09 4.39 -0.14
N GLU A 142 -16.05 3.06 -0.20
CA GLU A 142 -16.77 2.17 0.73
C GLU A 142 -16.31 2.39 2.18
N LEU A 143 -15.01 2.50 2.40
CA LEU A 143 -14.48 2.71 3.76
C LEU A 143 -14.85 4.09 4.30
N ARG A 144 -14.76 5.15 3.51
CA ARG A 144 -15.17 6.52 3.91
C ARG A 144 -16.65 6.58 4.29
N GLY A 145 -17.51 5.87 3.56
CA GLY A 145 -18.96 5.79 3.84
C GLY A 145 -19.35 4.83 4.95
N SER A 146 -18.40 4.09 5.55
CA SER A 146 -18.69 2.98 6.46
C SER A 146 -19.22 3.38 7.84
N GLY A 147 -18.83 4.56 8.32
CA GLY A 147 -19.04 5.02 9.70
C GLY A 147 -18.02 4.47 10.71
N LEU A 148 -17.02 3.68 10.27
CA LEU A 148 -15.90 3.26 11.11
C LEU A 148 -14.91 4.41 11.31
N ASN A 149 -14.03 4.29 12.32
CA ASN A 149 -12.86 5.16 12.44
C ASN A 149 -11.80 4.70 11.44
N TRP A 150 -11.53 5.47 10.39
CA TRP A 150 -10.71 5.05 9.26
C TRP A 150 -9.52 5.97 8.97
N SER A 151 -8.48 5.40 8.36
CA SER A 151 -7.38 6.11 7.70
C SER A 151 -7.06 5.42 6.37
N ILE A 152 -6.76 6.17 5.33
CA ILE A 152 -6.39 5.64 4.01
C ILE A 152 -4.98 6.08 3.67
N LEU A 153 -4.08 5.12 3.46
CA LEU A 153 -2.69 5.34 3.11
C LEU A 153 -2.51 5.07 1.62
N ARG A 154 -2.40 6.12 0.80
CA ARG A 154 -2.06 5.98 -0.62
C ARG A 154 -0.55 5.78 -0.73
N LEU A 155 -0.14 4.54 -0.98
CA LEU A 155 1.27 4.18 -1.06
C LEU A 155 1.85 4.56 -2.42
N ALA A 156 3.02 5.17 -2.43
CA ALA A 156 3.86 5.33 -3.60
C ALA A 156 4.42 3.98 -4.08
N PHE A 157 5.38 3.97 -5.01
CA PHE A 157 6.07 2.74 -5.39
C PHE A 157 6.88 2.22 -4.20
N VAL A 158 6.42 1.13 -3.60
CA VAL A 158 7.05 0.55 -2.40
C VAL A 158 8.26 -0.29 -2.80
N TYR A 159 9.37 -0.15 -2.08
CA TYR A 159 10.62 -0.88 -2.34
C TYR A 159 11.41 -1.12 -1.05
N GLY A 160 12.38 -2.00 -1.12
CA GLY A 160 13.44 -2.13 -0.12
C GLY A 160 13.43 -3.42 0.69
N ASP A 161 14.46 -3.59 1.51
CA ASP A 161 14.70 -4.78 2.33
C ASP A 161 14.65 -6.08 1.51
N GLY A 162 15.24 -6.05 0.30
CA GLY A 162 15.34 -7.22 -0.57
C GLY A 162 14.00 -7.72 -1.14
N ASP A 163 12.99 -6.84 -1.29
CA ASP A 163 11.66 -7.24 -1.78
C ASP A 163 11.62 -7.58 -3.29
N GLY A 164 12.68 -7.26 -4.02
CA GLY A 164 12.80 -7.49 -5.46
C GLY A 164 11.88 -6.62 -6.32
N HIS A 165 11.15 -5.66 -5.75
CA HIS A 165 10.17 -4.88 -6.50
C HIS A 165 10.83 -3.94 -7.51
N LEU A 166 11.97 -3.33 -7.20
CA LEU A 166 12.73 -2.53 -8.16
C LEU A 166 13.18 -3.34 -9.38
N ALA A 167 13.54 -4.62 -9.20
CA ALA A 167 13.88 -5.51 -10.30
C ALA A 167 12.71 -5.81 -11.26
N SER A 168 11.47 -5.55 -10.84
CA SER A 168 10.29 -5.70 -11.69
C SER A 168 10.04 -4.49 -12.62
N VAL A 169 10.81 -3.41 -12.51
CA VAL A 169 10.62 -2.17 -13.28
C VAL A 169 10.77 -2.39 -14.80
N PRO A 170 11.82 -3.05 -15.33
CA PRO A 170 11.93 -3.24 -16.77
C PRO A 170 10.74 -3.96 -17.41
N PRO A 171 10.27 -5.13 -16.91
CA PRO A 171 9.08 -5.77 -17.48
C PRO A 171 7.80 -4.95 -17.31
N ILE A 172 7.69 -4.11 -16.30
CA ILE A 172 6.55 -3.19 -16.14
C ILE A 172 6.57 -2.12 -17.23
N VAL A 173 7.73 -1.52 -17.47
CA VAL A 173 7.93 -0.52 -18.56
C VAL A 173 7.55 -1.12 -19.91
N GLU A 174 8.02 -2.32 -20.20
CA GLU A 174 7.69 -3.01 -21.45
C GLU A 174 6.19 -3.31 -21.59
N ARG A 175 5.58 -3.85 -20.53
CA ARG A 175 4.16 -4.22 -20.52
C ARG A 175 3.24 -3.03 -20.74
N PHE A 176 3.49 -1.91 -20.06
CA PHE A 176 2.63 -0.73 -20.11
C PHE A 176 3.07 0.31 -21.12
N LYS A 177 4.17 0.04 -21.84
CA LYS A 177 4.77 0.98 -22.81
C LYS A 177 5.06 2.35 -22.18
N TRP A 178 5.45 2.35 -20.91
CA TRP A 178 5.75 3.60 -20.22
C TRP A 178 7.04 4.22 -20.75
N HIS A 179 7.04 5.55 -20.83
CA HIS A 179 8.24 6.29 -21.17
C HIS A 179 9.31 6.10 -20.09
N PRO A 180 10.56 5.71 -20.43
CA PRO A 180 11.57 5.35 -19.43
C PRO A 180 12.01 6.51 -18.53
N ALA A 181 11.88 7.76 -18.96
CA ALA A 181 12.15 8.96 -18.15
C ALA A 181 10.97 9.35 -17.22
N LYS A 182 9.86 8.59 -17.24
CA LYS A 182 8.75 8.82 -16.31
C LYS A 182 9.25 8.66 -14.86
N THR A 183 8.84 9.58 -14.00
CA THR A 183 9.26 9.58 -12.59
C THR A 183 8.14 9.10 -11.67
N PHE A 184 8.49 8.32 -10.66
CA PHE A 184 7.58 7.86 -9.62
C PHE A 184 8.03 8.37 -8.26
N SER A 185 7.07 8.74 -7.42
CA SER A 185 7.30 8.81 -5.99
C SER A 185 7.51 7.40 -5.44
N LEU A 186 8.43 7.26 -4.50
CA LEU A 186 8.79 5.99 -3.88
C LEU A 186 8.54 6.04 -2.38
N VAL A 187 8.53 4.87 -1.74
CA VAL A 187 8.57 4.74 -0.29
C VAL A 187 9.25 3.43 0.11
N HIS A 188 10.17 3.50 1.06
CA HIS A 188 10.82 2.31 1.58
C HIS A 188 9.89 1.49 2.49
N GLN A 189 10.00 0.15 2.48
CA GLN A 189 9.21 -0.77 3.31
C GLN A 189 9.19 -0.37 4.80
N ARG A 190 10.33 0.07 5.33
CA ARG A 190 10.46 0.53 6.73
C ARG A 190 9.61 1.75 7.03
N ASP A 191 9.52 2.68 6.08
CA ASP A 191 8.75 3.91 6.23
C ASP A 191 7.25 3.67 5.99
N VAL A 192 6.87 2.67 5.19
CA VAL A 192 5.48 2.19 5.16
C VAL A 192 5.06 1.67 6.53
N ALA A 193 5.88 0.85 7.18
CA ALA A 193 5.57 0.34 8.52
C ALA A 193 5.42 1.48 9.55
N ARG A 194 6.32 2.48 9.53
CA ARG A 194 6.24 3.66 10.41
C ARG A 194 5.01 4.52 10.12
N ALA A 195 4.59 4.65 8.85
CA ALA A 195 3.36 5.35 8.51
C ALA A 195 2.12 4.61 9.04
N VAL A 196 2.11 3.28 8.99
CA VAL A 196 1.07 2.46 9.64
C VAL A 196 1.08 2.68 11.16
N GLU A 197 2.26 2.66 11.81
CA GLU A 197 2.38 2.93 13.25
C GLU A 197 1.83 4.32 13.61
N LEU A 198 2.13 5.36 12.82
CA LEU A 198 1.58 6.70 13.02
C LEU A 198 0.05 6.72 12.83
N ALA A 199 -0.49 6.04 11.83
CA ALA A 199 -1.94 5.92 11.66
C ALA A 199 -2.61 5.22 12.85
N LEU A 200 -1.96 4.21 13.43
CA LEU A 200 -2.45 3.49 14.61
C LEU A 200 -2.51 4.36 15.87
N THR A 201 -1.77 5.47 15.95
CA THR A 201 -1.90 6.44 17.07
C THR A 201 -3.18 7.28 17.01
N GLY A 202 -3.85 7.34 15.85
CA GLY A 202 -4.98 8.21 15.59
C GLY A 202 -4.64 9.51 14.87
N ALA A 203 -3.37 9.77 14.62
CA ALA A 203 -2.95 11.01 13.94
C ALA A 203 -3.49 11.15 12.50
N MET A 204 -3.98 10.05 11.92
CA MET A 204 -4.53 10.02 10.56
C MET A 204 -6.02 9.68 10.52
N ASP A 205 -6.75 9.72 11.66
CA ASP A 205 -8.17 9.40 11.71
C ASP A 205 -8.98 10.34 10.79
N GLY A 206 -9.80 9.75 9.91
CA GLY A 206 -10.60 10.48 8.92
C GLY A 206 -9.78 11.09 7.76
N LEU A 207 -8.50 10.74 7.63
CA LEU A 207 -7.64 11.30 6.59
C LEU A 207 -7.26 10.27 5.52
N VAL A 208 -7.14 10.80 4.29
CA VAL A 208 -6.33 10.20 3.22
C VAL A 208 -4.95 10.82 3.29
N VAL A 209 -3.90 10.01 3.23
CA VAL A 209 -2.51 10.48 3.33
C VAL A 209 -1.64 9.80 2.28
N ASN A 210 -0.92 10.59 1.51
CA ASN A 210 0.09 10.12 0.58
C ASN A 210 1.34 9.67 1.33
N ILE A 211 1.74 8.42 1.13
CA ILE A 211 2.91 7.84 1.76
C ILE A 211 4.03 7.73 0.74
N CYS A 212 4.94 8.70 0.76
CA CYS A 212 6.09 8.76 -0.14
C CYS A 212 7.32 9.34 0.56
N ASP A 213 8.50 9.06 -0.01
CA ASP A 213 9.79 9.64 0.40
C ASP A 213 9.99 11.08 -0.13
N ASP A 214 11.22 11.59 -0.06
CA ASP A 214 11.52 12.98 -0.39
C ASP A 214 11.95 13.20 -1.85
N ALA A 215 12.24 12.11 -2.59
CA ALA A 215 12.79 12.23 -3.95
C ALA A 215 12.20 11.19 -4.91
N PRO A 216 11.36 11.60 -5.86
CA PRO A 216 10.95 10.71 -6.93
C PRO A 216 12.15 10.33 -7.80
N ALA A 217 12.13 9.09 -8.35
CA ALA A 217 13.14 8.61 -9.28
C ALA A 217 12.52 8.24 -10.62
N SER A 218 13.28 8.38 -11.71
CA SER A 218 12.89 7.91 -13.03
C SER A 218 12.95 6.38 -13.10
N LEU A 219 12.20 5.81 -14.03
CA LEU A 219 12.27 4.37 -14.29
C LEU A 219 13.68 3.94 -14.72
N TYR A 220 14.43 4.81 -15.41
CA TYR A 220 15.86 4.60 -15.70
C TYR A 220 16.69 4.42 -14.44
N GLU A 221 16.55 5.38 -13.50
CA GLU A 221 17.30 5.35 -12.26
C GLU A 221 16.94 4.13 -11.43
N MET A 222 15.63 3.83 -11.32
CA MET A 222 15.16 2.67 -10.57
C MET A 222 15.75 1.35 -11.11
N ALA A 223 15.77 1.16 -12.44
CA ALA A 223 16.37 0.00 -13.07
C ALA A 223 17.89 -0.05 -12.86
N SER A 224 18.59 1.08 -13.06
CA SER A 224 20.03 1.19 -12.90
C SER A 224 20.50 0.84 -11.47
N LEU A 225 19.76 1.24 -10.45
CA LEU A 225 20.08 0.96 -9.05
C LEU A 225 20.11 -0.54 -8.71
N VAL A 226 19.43 -1.37 -9.50
CA VAL A 226 19.44 -2.84 -9.35
C VAL A 226 20.23 -3.56 -10.45
N GLY A 227 21.09 -2.83 -11.19
CA GLY A 227 21.93 -3.39 -12.22
C GLY A 227 21.19 -3.80 -13.51
N SER A 228 19.96 -3.32 -13.68
CA SER A 228 19.16 -3.53 -14.89
C SER A 228 19.21 -2.31 -15.81
N SER A 229 18.81 -2.49 -17.09
CA SER A 229 18.71 -1.41 -18.06
C SER A 229 17.33 -1.37 -18.70
N ILE A 230 16.93 -0.20 -19.13
CA ILE A 230 15.73 0.04 -19.93
C ILE A 230 16.17 0.74 -21.22
N GLU A 231 15.56 0.40 -22.34
CA GLU A 231 15.86 1.03 -23.63
C GLU A 231 15.51 2.53 -23.58
N ALA A 232 16.39 3.35 -24.16
CA ALA A 232 16.18 4.78 -24.24
C ALA A 232 15.02 5.13 -25.18
N SER A 233 14.32 6.22 -24.88
CA SER A 233 13.32 6.80 -25.76
C SER A 233 13.69 8.23 -26.14
N ALA A 234 13.55 8.57 -27.42
CA ALA A 234 13.67 9.93 -27.93
C ALA A 234 12.29 10.64 -28.00
N GLU A 235 11.21 9.95 -27.69
CA GLU A 235 9.87 10.51 -27.71
C GLU A 235 9.67 11.51 -26.56
N PRO A 236 8.82 12.53 -26.72
CA PRO A 236 8.49 13.43 -25.63
C PRO A 236 7.74 12.70 -24.50
N LEU A 237 8.04 13.05 -23.26
CA LEU A 237 7.28 12.58 -22.09
C LEU A 237 5.93 13.30 -22.03
N SER A 238 4.83 12.59 -22.27
CA SER A 238 3.48 13.15 -22.39
C SER A 238 2.78 13.39 -21.04
N ASP A 239 3.17 12.67 -19.99
CA ASP A 239 2.49 12.62 -18.70
C ASP A 239 3.49 12.71 -17.52
N PRO A 240 4.18 13.84 -17.34
CA PRO A 240 5.30 13.98 -16.41
C PRO A 240 4.91 13.86 -14.93
N TRP A 241 3.63 13.99 -14.61
CA TRP A 241 3.13 13.94 -13.23
C TRP A 241 2.52 12.60 -12.84
N MET A 242 2.22 11.73 -13.81
CA MET A 242 1.71 10.40 -13.51
C MET A 242 2.69 9.62 -12.62
N GLY A 243 2.20 9.05 -11.51
CA GLY A 243 3.03 8.32 -10.56
C GLY A 243 3.73 9.19 -9.52
N ARG A 244 3.62 10.52 -9.62
CA ARG A 244 4.14 11.45 -8.61
C ARG A 244 3.06 11.83 -7.60
N MET A 245 3.48 11.95 -6.34
CA MET A 245 2.61 12.26 -5.21
C MET A 245 3.22 13.38 -4.38
N ASN A 246 2.38 14.22 -3.79
CA ASN A 246 2.79 15.24 -2.84
C ASN A 246 2.74 14.67 -1.41
N GLY A 247 3.87 14.68 -0.71
CA GLY A 247 3.98 14.17 0.67
C GLY A 247 3.81 15.23 1.76
N ALA A 248 3.37 16.45 1.43
CA ALA A 248 3.32 17.55 2.39
C ALA A 248 2.41 17.26 3.59
N ARG A 249 1.27 16.62 3.38
CA ARG A 249 0.35 16.22 4.47
C ARG A 249 1.05 15.29 5.46
N LEU A 250 1.71 14.24 4.98
CA LEU A 250 2.44 13.30 5.81
C LEU A 250 3.52 14.02 6.65
N ARG A 251 4.27 14.95 6.02
CA ARG A 251 5.29 15.78 6.72
C ARG A 251 4.65 16.70 7.76
N GLY A 252 3.48 17.28 7.43
CA GLY A 252 2.70 18.12 8.35
C GLY A 252 2.22 17.38 9.60
N LEU A 253 2.04 16.07 9.52
CA LEU A 253 1.74 15.18 10.65
C LEU A 253 2.99 14.82 11.49
N GLY A 254 4.15 15.42 11.21
CA GLY A 254 5.41 15.19 11.92
C GLY A 254 6.17 13.93 11.45
N PHE A 255 5.75 13.29 10.39
CA PHE A 255 6.47 12.14 9.85
C PHE A 255 7.75 12.56 9.14
N GLN A 256 8.85 11.90 9.48
CA GLN A 256 10.13 12.02 8.79
C GLN A 256 10.56 10.62 8.32
N PRO A 257 10.85 10.40 7.02
CA PRO A 257 11.31 9.11 6.54
C PRO A 257 12.67 8.75 7.16
N THR A 258 12.84 7.49 7.49
CA THR A 258 14.15 6.94 7.90
C THR A 258 15.01 6.63 6.68
N VAL A 259 14.38 6.39 5.55
CA VAL A 259 15.01 6.18 4.25
C VAL A 259 14.47 7.24 3.29
N PRO A 260 14.99 8.47 3.33
CA PRO A 260 14.41 9.61 2.63
C PRO A 260 14.52 9.54 1.11
N THR A 261 15.40 8.68 0.57
CA THR A 261 15.53 8.50 -0.89
C THR A 261 15.98 7.08 -1.24
N VAL A 262 15.61 6.62 -2.43
CA VAL A 262 16.09 5.34 -2.98
C VAL A 262 17.63 5.30 -3.14
N TYR A 263 18.26 6.44 -3.37
CA TYR A 263 19.74 6.55 -3.47
C TYR A 263 20.41 6.31 -2.12
N GLN A 264 19.79 6.75 -1.03
CA GLN A 264 20.29 6.44 0.31
C GLN A 264 20.13 4.94 0.61
N ALA A 265 18.99 4.34 0.27
CA ALA A 265 18.79 2.90 0.40
C ALA A 265 19.85 2.10 -0.36
N ALA A 266 20.17 2.50 -1.60
CA ALA A 266 21.20 1.88 -2.41
C ALA A 266 22.58 1.94 -1.72
N ARG A 267 22.97 3.12 -1.20
CA ARG A 267 24.25 3.28 -0.48
C ARG A 267 24.32 2.46 0.81
N GLN A 268 23.18 2.20 1.43
CA GLN A 268 23.07 1.40 2.67
C GLN A 268 22.90 -0.09 2.40
N GLY A 269 22.77 -0.52 1.14
CA GLY A 269 22.56 -1.94 0.78
C GLY A 269 21.21 -2.50 1.23
N ILE A 270 20.16 -1.66 1.26
CA ILE A 270 18.83 -2.04 1.72
C ILE A 270 17.73 -1.85 0.64
N LEU A 271 18.13 -1.93 -0.65
CA LEU A 271 17.18 -1.95 -1.78
C LEU A 271 16.30 -3.19 -1.76
#